data_93cda2bbc3961ddec3f243ee4b881e0d
#
_entry.id   93cda2bbc3961ddec3f243ee4b881e0d
#
_cell.length_a   1.000
_cell.length_b   1.000
_cell.length_c   1.000
_cell.angle_alpha   90.00
_cell.angle_beta   90.00
_cell.angle_gamma   90.00
#
_symmetry.space_group_name_H-M   'P 1'
#
loop_
_entity.id
_entity.type
_entity.pdbx_description
1 polymer ?
#
loop_
_entity_poly.entity_id
_entity_poly.type
_entity_poly.pdbx_seq_one_letter_code
_entity_poly.pdbx_strand_id
1 'polypeptide(L)'
;MPSVAVLAADGFETIECLTMVDVMRRGGVRATLVSIMPTREVVSSLQIPVTCDVLFDEINFDEYDCVVLPGGLPGATNLRADQRVCDVVCEFAATKHVAAIC
;
A
#
# COMPACT_ATOMS: atom_id res chain seq x y z
N MET A 1 -11.46 -3.84 15.22
CA MET A 1 -11.46 -4.25 13.81
C MET A 1 -10.05 -4.15 13.26
N PRO A 2 -9.52 -5.23 12.67
CA PRO A 2 -8.19 -5.17 12.05
C PRO A 2 -8.17 -4.14 10.92
N SER A 3 -7.03 -3.48 10.76
CA SER A 3 -6.89 -2.45 9.74
C SER A 3 -5.54 -2.60 9.03
N VAL A 4 -5.58 -2.46 7.71
CA VAL A 4 -4.43 -2.67 6.83
C VAL A 4 -4.29 -1.50 5.87
N ALA A 5 -3.09 -0.98 5.75
CA ALA A 5 -2.74 0.04 4.76
C ALA A 5 -1.95 -0.63 3.64
N VAL A 6 -2.49 -0.59 2.42
CA VAL A 6 -1.84 -1.13 1.23
C VAL A 6 -1.21 0.04 0.47
N LEU A 7 0.11 0.03 0.34
CA LEU A 7 0.84 1.15 -0.24
C LEU A 7 1.05 0.95 -1.74
N ALA A 8 0.56 1.90 -2.53
CA ALA A 8 0.64 1.82 -3.98
C ALA A 8 1.54 2.91 -4.55
N ALA A 9 2.46 2.51 -5.43
CA ALA A 9 3.31 3.40 -6.21
C ALA A 9 3.12 3.11 -7.68
N ASP A 10 3.44 4.06 -8.54
CA ASP A 10 3.40 3.82 -9.99
C ASP A 10 4.20 2.57 -10.33
N GLY A 11 3.64 1.71 -11.17
CA GLY A 11 4.25 0.44 -11.55
C GLY A 11 3.91 -0.72 -10.64
N PHE A 12 2.92 -0.56 -9.74
CA PHE A 12 2.50 -1.67 -8.86
C PHE A 12 1.89 -2.82 -9.69
N GLU A 13 1.96 -4.05 -9.14
CA GLU A 13 1.32 -5.20 -9.78
C GLU A 13 -0.18 -5.15 -9.49
N THR A 14 -0.99 -5.10 -10.56
CA THR A 14 -2.43 -4.87 -10.46
C THR A 14 -3.13 -5.94 -9.63
N ILE A 15 -2.86 -7.21 -9.93
CA ILE A 15 -3.55 -8.33 -9.27
C ILE A 15 -3.16 -8.40 -7.80
N GLU A 16 -1.86 -8.34 -7.49
CA GLU A 16 -1.38 -8.45 -6.12
C GLU A 16 -1.94 -7.36 -5.22
N CYS A 17 -1.91 -6.13 -5.72
CA CYS A 17 -2.38 -4.98 -4.95
C CYS A 17 -3.90 -5.01 -4.75
N LEU A 18 -4.66 -5.13 -5.82
CA LEU A 18 -6.11 -5.03 -5.76
C LEU A 18 -6.77 -6.27 -5.17
N THR A 19 -6.19 -7.46 -5.37
CA THR A 19 -6.69 -8.68 -4.75
C THR A 19 -6.60 -8.59 -3.24
N MET A 20 -5.50 -8.05 -2.70
CA MET A 20 -5.35 -7.86 -1.26
C MET A 20 -6.45 -6.97 -0.70
N VAL A 21 -6.69 -5.84 -1.34
CA VAL A 21 -7.74 -4.90 -0.91
C VAL A 21 -9.12 -5.56 -1.00
N ASP A 22 -9.41 -6.19 -2.12
CA ASP A 22 -10.71 -6.82 -2.39
C ASP A 22 -11.00 -7.92 -1.38
N VAL A 23 -10.09 -8.87 -1.23
CA VAL A 23 -10.28 -10.03 -0.34
C VAL A 23 -10.40 -9.58 1.12
N MET A 24 -9.58 -8.65 1.55
CA MET A 24 -9.62 -8.17 2.92
C MET A 24 -10.95 -7.46 3.24
N ARG A 25 -11.43 -6.64 2.31
CA ARG A 25 -12.72 -5.95 2.49
C ARG A 25 -13.88 -6.94 2.54
N ARG A 26 -13.84 -7.98 1.72
CA ARG A 26 -14.85 -9.06 1.76
C ARG A 26 -14.86 -9.78 3.11
N GLY A 27 -13.71 -9.91 3.74
CA GLY A 27 -13.56 -10.54 5.05
C GLY A 27 -13.84 -9.62 6.23
N GLY A 28 -14.27 -8.38 6.00
CA GLY A 28 -14.57 -7.43 7.07
C GLY A 28 -13.35 -6.70 7.62
N VAL A 29 -12.19 -6.79 6.97
CA VAL A 29 -10.99 -6.06 7.36
C VAL A 29 -11.03 -4.66 6.75
N ARG A 30 -10.68 -3.65 7.55
CA ARG A 30 -10.54 -2.28 7.05
C ARG A 30 -9.25 -2.18 6.24
N ALA A 31 -9.37 -2.24 4.93
CA ALA A 31 -8.24 -2.12 4.02
C ALA A 31 -8.30 -0.78 3.29
N THR A 32 -7.26 0.01 3.46
CA THR A 32 -7.15 1.34 2.85
C THR A 32 -6.04 1.32 1.81
N LEU A 33 -6.36 1.74 0.60
CA LEU A 33 -5.40 1.83 -0.49
C LEU A 33 -4.78 3.22 -0.46
N VAL A 34 -3.47 3.27 -0.26
CA VAL A 34 -2.72 4.50 -0.01
C VAL A 34 -1.79 4.79 -1.18
N SER A 35 -1.88 5.99 -1.75
CA SER A 35 -0.96 6.44 -2.80
C SER A 35 0.28 7.08 -2.18
N ILE A 36 1.46 6.63 -2.58
CA ILE A 36 2.71 7.32 -2.23
C ILE A 36 3.11 8.36 -3.27
N MET A 37 2.34 8.46 -4.36
CA MET A 37 2.56 9.44 -5.42
C MET A 37 1.93 10.79 -5.04
N PRO A 38 2.20 11.86 -5.81
CA PRO A 38 1.62 13.19 -5.50
C PRO A 38 0.11 13.27 -5.61
N THR A 39 -0.52 12.32 -6.33
CA THR A 39 -1.97 12.28 -6.52
C THR A 39 -2.54 10.93 -6.08
N ARG A 40 -3.85 10.87 -5.89
CA ARG A 40 -4.53 9.61 -5.56
C ARG A 40 -4.54 8.63 -6.73
N GLU A 41 -4.39 9.11 -7.95
CA GLU A 41 -4.32 8.23 -9.12
C GLU A 41 -2.92 7.64 -9.22
N VAL A 42 -2.85 6.31 -9.25
CA VAL A 42 -1.61 5.55 -9.38
C VAL A 42 -1.77 4.60 -10.55
N VAL A 43 -0.76 4.48 -11.39
CA VAL A 43 -0.82 3.66 -12.60
C VAL A 43 -0.07 2.36 -12.39
N SER A 44 -0.74 1.23 -12.65
CA SER A 44 -0.14 -0.09 -12.49
C SER A 44 0.93 -0.37 -13.54
N SER A 45 1.65 -1.48 -13.35
CA SER A 45 2.71 -1.91 -14.30
C SER A 45 2.20 -2.14 -15.71
N LEU A 46 0.91 -2.45 -15.88
CA LEU A 46 0.29 -2.64 -17.19
C LEU A 46 -0.56 -1.44 -17.61
N GLN A 47 -0.25 -0.26 -17.09
CA GLN A 47 -0.86 1.01 -17.47
C GLN A 47 -2.35 1.12 -17.11
N ILE A 48 -2.76 0.46 -16.03
CA ILE A 48 -4.14 0.57 -15.54
C ILE A 48 -4.16 1.61 -14.42
N PRO A 49 -4.85 2.75 -14.61
CA PRO A 49 -4.95 3.75 -13.55
C PRO A 49 -5.93 3.31 -12.47
N VAL A 50 -5.55 3.53 -11.24
CA VAL A 50 -6.38 3.21 -10.06
C VAL A 50 -6.41 4.42 -9.15
N THR A 51 -7.59 4.78 -8.67
CA THR A 51 -7.74 5.87 -7.71
C THR A 51 -7.64 5.29 -6.30
N CYS A 52 -6.60 5.68 -5.56
CA CYS A 52 -6.42 5.29 -4.18
C CYS A 52 -7.39 6.02 -3.26
N ASP A 53 -7.60 5.47 -2.07
CA ASP A 53 -8.50 6.07 -1.10
C ASP A 53 -7.95 7.37 -0.54
N VAL A 54 -6.65 7.39 -0.25
CA VAL A 54 -5.97 8.53 0.38
C VAL A 54 -4.54 8.67 -0.15
N LEU A 55 -3.96 9.86 0.07
CA LEU A 55 -2.53 10.06 -0.11
C LEU A 55 -1.78 9.63 1.15
N PHE A 56 -0.50 9.30 1.01
CA PHE A 56 0.34 8.90 2.12
C PHE A 56 0.31 9.90 3.29
N ASP A 57 0.31 11.20 2.97
CA ASP A 57 0.35 12.25 3.98
C ASP A 57 -1.01 12.51 4.63
N GLU A 58 -2.09 11.93 4.11
CA GLU A 58 -3.46 12.09 4.62
C GLU A 58 -3.84 11.03 5.65
N ILE A 59 -3.05 9.97 5.79
CA ILE A 59 -3.39 8.83 6.64
C ILE A 59 -2.64 8.88 7.97
N ASN A 60 -3.30 8.43 9.03
CA ASN A 60 -2.66 8.25 10.32
C ASN A 60 -2.30 6.77 10.51
N PHE A 61 -1.04 6.43 10.33
CA PHE A 61 -0.58 5.05 10.41
C PHE A 61 -0.71 4.45 11.83
N ASP A 62 -0.84 5.27 12.86
CA ASP A 62 -1.03 4.79 14.22
C ASP A 62 -2.35 4.02 14.36
N GLU A 63 -3.32 4.28 13.50
CA GLU A 63 -4.61 3.61 13.50
C GLU A 63 -4.60 2.25 12.79
N TYR A 64 -3.46 1.84 12.22
CA TYR A 64 -3.36 0.64 11.39
C TYR A 64 -2.51 -0.43 12.06
N ASP A 65 -2.88 -1.69 11.83
CA ASP A 65 -2.21 -2.86 12.42
C ASP A 65 -1.15 -3.45 11.50
N CYS A 66 -1.29 -3.24 10.20
CA CYS A 66 -0.41 -3.85 9.21
C CYS A 66 -0.22 -2.91 8.03
N VAL A 67 0.97 -2.92 7.48
CA VAL A 67 1.26 -2.27 6.20
C VAL A 67 1.60 -3.35 5.17
N VAL A 68 1.04 -3.23 3.97
CA VAL A 68 1.23 -4.21 2.90
C VAL A 68 1.93 -3.54 1.72
N LEU A 69 2.95 -4.21 1.21
CA LEU A 69 3.75 -3.75 0.08
C LEU A 69 3.52 -4.70 -1.10
N PRO A 70 2.72 -4.30 -2.10
CA PRO A 70 2.54 -5.11 -3.31
C PRO A 70 3.81 -5.15 -4.14
N GLY A 71 3.93 -6.17 -4.99
CA GLY A 71 5.04 -6.29 -5.92
C GLY A 71 4.83 -5.48 -7.19
N GLY A 72 5.56 -5.88 -8.22
CA GLY A 72 5.57 -5.22 -9.52
C GLY A 72 6.76 -4.29 -9.69
N LEU A 73 7.16 -4.10 -10.94
CA LEU A 73 8.23 -3.17 -11.29
C LEU A 73 7.67 -2.12 -12.26
N PRO A 74 8.02 -0.87 -12.08
CA PRO A 74 8.93 -0.29 -11.08
C PRO A 74 8.27 0.02 -9.71
N GLY A 75 7.06 -0.48 -9.44
CA GLY A 75 6.35 -0.21 -8.19
C GLY A 75 7.16 -0.50 -6.95
N ALA A 76 7.72 -1.70 -6.85
CA ALA A 76 8.54 -2.08 -5.70
C ALA A 76 9.77 -1.19 -5.56
N THR A 77 10.40 -0.81 -6.68
CA THR A 77 11.53 0.11 -6.68
C THR A 77 11.12 1.49 -6.19
N ASN A 78 9.95 1.98 -6.62
CA ASN A 78 9.44 3.28 -6.21
C ASN A 78 9.10 3.29 -4.72
N LEU A 79 8.54 2.20 -4.19
CA LEU A 79 8.29 2.09 -2.75
C LEU A 79 9.59 2.13 -1.96
N ARG A 80 10.59 1.38 -2.40
CA ARG A 80 11.89 1.33 -1.73
C ARG A 80 12.61 2.67 -1.77
N ALA A 81 12.45 3.43 -2.84
CA ALA A 81 13.10 4.73 -3.01
C ALA A 81 12.46 5.83 -2.15
N ASP A 82 11.27 5.60 -1.61
CA ASP A 82 10.58 6.60 -0.80
C ASP A 82 10.96 6.44 0.67
N GLN A 83 11.67 7.42 1.23
CA GLN A 83 12.12 7.36 2.62
C GLN A 83 10.96 7.29 3.60
N ARG A 84 9.84 7.92 3.31
CA ARG A 84 8.65 7.87 4.16
C ARG A 84 8.13 6.44 4.28
N VAL A 85 8.15 5.68 3.19
CA VAL A 85 7.75 4.27 3.17
C VAL A 85 8.71 3.44 4.01
N CYS A 86 10.01 3.64 3.83
CA CYS A 86 11.03 2.93 4.61
C CYS A 86 10.86 3.17 6.12
N ASP A 87 10.58 4.41 6.50
CA ASP A 87 10.39 4.77 7.91
C ASP A 87 9.16 4.08 8.50
N VAL A 88 8.04 4.06 7.77
CA VAL A 88 6.80 3.40 8.21
C VAL A 88 7.01 1.89 8.32
N VAL A 89 7.69 1.29 7.33
CA VAL A 89 7.97 -0.16 7.35
C VAL A 89 8.83 -0.52 8.56
N CYS A 90 9.86 0.26 8.86
CA CYS A 90 10.71 0.02 10.02
C CYS A 90 9.92 0.10 11.32
N GLU A 91 9.06 1.10 11.44
CA GLU A 91 8.22 1.28 12.62
C GLU A 91 7.25 0.11 12.80
N PHE A 92 6.57 -0.30 11.72
CA PHE A 92 5.62 -1.42 11.78
C PHE A 92 6.33 -2.74 12.05
N ALA A 93 7.51 -2.95 11.49
CA ALA A 93 8.29 -4.18 11.74
C ALA A 93 8.68 -4.30 13.21
N ALA A 94 8.90 -3.19 13.88
CA ALA A 94 9.29 -3.19 15.29
C ALA A 94 8.10 -3.38 16.24
N THR A 95 6.90 -2.89 15.87
CA THR A 95 5.77 -2.80 16.81
C THR A 95 4.48 -3.45 16.31
N LYS A 96 4.34 -3.70 15.00
CA LYS A 96 3.12 -4.21 14.39
C LYS A 96 3.46 -5.28 13.34
N HIS A 97 2.77 -5.27 12.21
CA HIS A 97 2.96 -6.26 11.14
C HIS A 97 3.29 -5.62 9.81
N VAL A 98 4.17 -6.27 9.07
CA VAL A 98 4.49 -5.90 7.69
C VAL A 98 4.27 -7.13 6.82
N ALA A 99 3.58 -6.96 5.70
CA ALA A 99 3.42 -7.99 4.70
C ALA A 99 3.90 -7.47 3.36
N ALA A 100 4.60 -8.30 2.62
CA ALA A 100 5.07 -7.96 1.29
C ALA A 100 4.88 -9.18 0.39
N ILE A 101 4.62 -8.92 -0.89
CA ILE A 101 4.43 -9.97 -1.87
C ILE A 101 5.34 -9.71 -3.06
N CYS A 102 5.99 -10.77 -3.53
CA CYS A 102 6.88 -10.77 -4.69
C CYS A 102 8.25 -10.02 -4.44
#